data_d0f8ca82314094b81b10a1e8d85a34a5
#
_entry.id   d0f8ca82314094b81b10a1e8d85a34a5
#
_cell.length_a   1.000
_cell.length_b   1.000
_cell.length_c   1.000
_cell.angle_alpha   90.00
_cell.angle_beta   90.00
_cell.angle_gamma   90.00
#
_symmetry.space_group_name_H-M   'P 1'
#
loop_
_entity.id
_entity.type
_entity.pdbx_description
1 polymer ?
#
loop_
_entity_poly.entity_id
_entity_poly.type
_entity_poly.pdbx_seq_one_letter_code
_entity_poly.pdbx_strand_id
1 'polypeptide(L)'
;TKQIDYFISSAGFARLLGEEGVRELVIYRPGPNEQDRNELGSTFFVAKDSKINTLAGMKGKRFIANDPNAFYSYVAPLGEISYAGYDPSAFFSSIHFQYKRPLDLFKALKDGSADVAALPSCFWESRLMDNPELANAVKPAAIVSEQPCYRSTRTYPNWVLSSTRGADPAFTKRLVAALLAMPHLPDGASWSVQTDLSRVDAVFKQLNIAQFSGAKPWTIRDFLQKYSFSVFVFTIFLLGLLTFTGFLYFQLRIRSAQL
;
A
#
# COMPACT_ATOMS: atom_id res chain seq x y z
N THR A 1 10.20 25.05 6.93
CA THR A 1 10.16 23.83 6.08
C THR A 1 10.04 24.25 4.64
N LYS A 2 10.97 23.80 3.77
CA LYS A 2 10.84 24.03 2.32
C LYS A 2 9.65 23.19 1.85
N GLN A 3 8.66 23.84 1.25
CA GLN A 3 7.50 23.20 0.66
C GLN A 3 7.91 22.62 -0.70
N ILE A 4 7.53 21.37 -0.96
CA ILE A 4 7.75 20.71 -2.24
C ILE A 4 6.46 20.87 -3.06
N ASP A 5 6.55 21.40 -4.28
CA ASP A 5 5.40 21.57 -5.17
C ASP A 5 5.22 20.36 -6.10
N TYR A 6 6.33 19.73 -6.50
CA TYR A 6 6.35 18.58 -7.42
C TYR A 6 7.33 17.52 -6.94
N PHE A 7 7.00 16.25 -7.17
CA PHE A 7 7.90 15.13 -6.90
C PHE A 7 7.59 13.94 -7.82
N ILE A 8 8.58 13.07 -7.98
CA ILE A 8 8.44 11.81 -8.70
C ILE A 8 8.45 10.68 -7.66
N SER A 9 7.46 9.79 -7.75
CA SER A 9 7.37 8.61 -6.90
C SER A 9 6.69 7.46 -7.62
N SER A 10 6.62 6.29 -6.99
CA SER A 10 5.73 5.23 -7.48
C SER A 10 4.27 5.70 -7.48
N ALA A 11 3.51 5.28 -8.47
CA ALA A 11 2.09 5.61 -8.57
C ALA A 11 1.32 5.24 -7.29
N GLY A 12 1.66 4.10 -6.67
CA GLY A 12 1.06 3.69 -5.41
C GLY A 12 1.35 4.65 -4.25
N PHE A 13 2.59 5.14 -4.12
CA PHE A 13 2.91 6.13 -3.07
C PHE A 13 2.18 7.46 -3.30
N ALA A 14 2.18 7.97 -4.53
CA ALA A 14 1.43 9.18 -4.86
C ALA A 14 -0.06 9.02 -4.53
N ARG A 15 -0.63 7.86 -4.83
CA ARG A 15 -2.03 7.55 -4.56
C ARG A 15 -2.37 7.53 -3.07
N LEU A 16 -1.45 7.05 -2.21
CA LEU A 16 -1.61 7.11 -0.74
C LEU A 16 -1.75 8.54 -0.23
N LEU A 17 -1.09 9.51 -0.88
CA LEU A 17 -1.12 10.92 -0.51
C LEU A 17 -2.29 11.70 -1.13
N GLY A 18 -3.20 11.03 -1.82
CA GLY A 18 -4.34 11.67 -2.51
C GLY A 18 -5.24 12.52 -1.60
N GLU A 19 -5.49 12.08 -0.37
CA GLU A 19 -6.27 12.85 0.62
C GLU A 19 -5.53 14.11 1.10
N GLU A 20 -4.20 14.11 1.07
CA GLU A 20 -3.37 15.27 1.38
C GLU A 20 -3.31 16.29 0.24
N GLY A 21 -4.00 16.01 -0.86
CA GLY A 21 -4.12 16.90 -2.02
C GLY A 21 -3.05 16.65 -3.08
N VAL A 22 -2.32 15.56 -3.00
CA VAL A 22 -1.43 15.12 -4.09
C VAL A 22 -2.25 14.67 -5.29
N ARG A 23 -1.78 15.05 -6.49
CA ARG A 23 -2.39 14.67 -7.77
C ARG A 23 -1.32 14.18 -8.71
N GLU A 24 -1.53 13.00 -9.27
CA GLU A 24 -0.69 12.41 -10.30
C GLU A 24 -0.94 13.16 -11.62
N LEU A 25 0.12 13.59 -12.28
CA LEU A 25 0.05 14.44 -13.48
C LEU A 25 0.38 13.67 -14.75
N VAL A 26 1.56 13.06 -14.81
CA VAL A 26 2.06 12.29 -15.95
C VAL A 26 2.82 11.08 -15.46
N ILE A 27 2.83 10.01 -16.27
CA ILE A 27 3.53 8.78 -15.98
C ILE A 27 4.82 8.68 -16.81
N TYR A 28 5.89 8.21 -16.18
CA TYR A 28 7.12 7.85 -16.84
C TYR A 28 6.98 6.51 -17.54
N ARG A 29 7.34 6.45 -18.83
CA ARG A 29 7.41 5.25 -19.64
C ARG A 29 8.87 4.98 -19.97
N PRO A 30 9.44 3.88 -19.51
CA PRO A 30 10.77 3.45 -19.94
C PRO A 30 10.83 3.23 -21.45
N GLY A 31 12.04 3.18 -22.00
CA GLY A 31 12.28 3.14 -23.44
C GLY A 31 11.76 1.89 -24.17
N PRO A 32 11.84 1.87 -25.52
CA PRO A 32 11.14 0.92 -26.39
C PRO A 32 11.53 -0.55 -26.21
N ASN A 33 12.72 -0.83 -25.68
CA ASN A 33 13.11 -2.20 -25.31
C ASN A 33 12.44 -2.70 -24.03
N GLU A 34 11.58 -1.87 -23.44
CA GLU A 34 10.86 -2.10 -22.21
C GLU A 34 9.35 -2.02 -22.41
N GLN A 35 8.86 -2.43 -23.59
CA GLN A 35 7.46 -2.29 -24.02
C GLN A 35 6.43 -2.79 -22.99
N ASP A 36 6.80 -3.77 -22.17
CA ASP A 36 5.94 -4.26 -21.07
C ASP A 36 6.15 -3.51 -19.75
N ARG A 37 7.03 -2.52 -19.70
CA ARG A 37 7.40 -1.81 -18.46
C ARG A 37 6.62 -0.52 -18.20
N ASN A 38 5.49 -0.29 -18.86
CA ASN A 38 4.54 0.72 -18.39
C ASN A 38 4.05 0.38 -16.97
N GLU A 39 4.23 -0.88 -16.58
CA GLU A 39 3.90 -1.41 -15.27
C GLU A 39 5.14 -2.04 -14.63
N LEU A 40 5.23 -1.90 -13.31
CA LEU A 40 6.31 -2.43 -12.50
C LEU A 40 5.72 -3.36 -11.43
N GLY A 41 6.38 -4.47 -11.16
CA GLY A 41 6.04 -5.34 -10.03
C GLY A 41 7.09 -5.26 -8.94
N SER A 42 7.03 -6.21 -8.03
CA SER A 42 8.05 -6.43 -7.01
C SER A 42 8.69 -7.79 -7.18
N THR A 43 9.94 -7.88 -6.78
CA THR A 43 10.69 -9.13 -6.69
C THR A 43 11.04 -9.39 -5.24
N PHE A 44 10.68 -10.58 -4.75
CA PHE A 44 11.19 -11.05 -3.45
C PHE A 44 12.64 -11.53 -3.61
N PHE A 45 13.43 -11.23 -2.61
CA PHE A 45 14.83 -11.64 -2.51
C PHE A 45 15.09 -12.39 -1.21
N VAL A 46 15.98 -13.35 -1.30
CA VAL A 46 16.49 -14.13 -0.18
C VAL A 46 18.02 -14.26 -0.31
N ALA A 47 18.71 -14.67 0.74
CA ALA A 47 20.13 -14.97 0.65
C ALA A 47 20.42 -16.03 -0.44
N LYS A 48 21.58 -15.97 -1.08
CA LYS A 48 21.95 -16.82 -2.22
C LYS A 48 21.83 -18.32 -1.94
N ASP A 49 22.19 -18.72 -0.73
CA ASP A 49 22.19 -20.10 -0.23
C ASP A 49 20.86 -20.52 0.42
N SER A 50 19.91 -19.59 0.53
CA SER A 50 18.59 -19.86 1.11
C SER A 50 17.84 -20.93 0.33
N LYS A 51 17.11 -21.81 1.04
CA LYS A 51 16.24 -22.82 0.45
C LYS A 51 14.82 -22.30 0.13
N ILE A 52 14.56 -21.02 0.42
CA ILE A 52 13.26 -20.38 0.13
C ILE A 52 13.18 -20.07 -1.36
N ASN A 53 12.23 -20.71 -2.06
CA ASN A 53 12.04 -20.53 -3.50
C ASN A 53 10.58 -20.19 -3.86
N THR A 54 9.64 -20.33 -2.91
CA THR A 54 8.19 -20.13 -3.14
C THR A 54 7.63 -19.14 -2.14
N LEU A 55 6.49 -18.52 -2.46
CA LEU A 55 5.78 -17.63 -1.54
C LEU A 55 5.40 -18.37 -0.24
N ALA A 56 4.89 -19.59 -0.33
CA ALA A 56 4.56 -20.41 0.84
C ALA A 56 5.76 -20.64 1.78
N GLY A 57 6.96 -20.80 1.21
CA GLY A 57 8.20 -20.99 1.98
C GLY A 57 8.66 -19.74 2.76
N MET A 58 8.08 -18.58 2.47
CA MET A 58 8.35 -17.31 3.18
C MET A 58 7.51 -17.17 4.46
N LYS A 59 6.46 -17.98 4.63
CA LYS A 59 5.61 -17.90 5.82
C LYS A 59 6.42 -18.14 7.10
N GLY A 60 6.21 -17.27 8.10
CA GLY A 60 6.92 -17.32 9.38
C GLY A 60 8.36 -16.82 9.32
N LYS A 61 8.83 -16.27 8.20
CA LYS A 61 10.17 -15.70 8.04
C LYS A 61 10.22 -14.24 8.46
N ARG A 62 11.42 -13.71 8.70
CA ARG A 62 11.64 -12.29 9.02
C ARG A 62 11.70 -11.50 7.71
N PHE A 63 10.82 -10.52 7.57
CA PHE A 63 10.76 -9.66 6.39
C PHE A 63 11.38 -8.30 6.68
N ILE A 64 12.16 -7.77 5.73
CA ILE A 64 12.70 -6.42 5.80
C ILE A 64 12.26 -5.61 4.58
N ALA A 65 11.79 -4.39 4.83
CA ALA A 65 11.38 -3.43 3.82
C ALA A 65 12.00 -2.06 4.07
N ASN A 66 11.90 -1.16 3.10
CA ASN A 66 12.43 0.20 3.24
C ASN A 66 11.59 1.04 4.20
N ASP A 67 10.28 1.08 3.96
CA ASP A 67 9.33 1.99 4.58
C ASP A 67 7.92 1.39 4.51
N PRO A 68 7.04 1.59 5.51
CA PRO A 68 5.67 1.06 5.48
C PRO A 68 4.81 1.62 4.33
N ASN A 69 5.17 2.78 3.78
CA ASN A 69 4.47 3.38 2.63
C ASN A 69 5.16 3.06 1.29
N ALA A 70 6.26 2.33 1.31
CA ALA A 70 6.99 1.97 0.10
C ALA A 70 6.20 0.95 -0.73
N PHE A 71 5.61 1.40 -1.83
CA PHE A 71 4.66 0.59 -2.60
C PHE A 71 5.28 -0.73 -3.07
N TYR A 72 6.41 -0.68 -3.76
CA TYR A 72 7.02 -1.89 -4.33
C TYR A 72 7.87 -2.72 -3.35
N SER A 73 8.37 -2.14 -2.26
CA SER A 73 9.13 -2.92 -1.28
C SER A 73 8.29 -3.45 -0.12
N TYR A 74 7.02 -3.03 -0.02
CA TYR A 74 6.15 -3.45 1.07
C TYR A 74 4.70 -3.71 0.66
N VAL A 75 3.99 -2.71 0.12
CA VAL A 75 2.54 -2.81 -0.13
C VAL A 75 2.20 -3.85 -1.20
N ALA A 76 2.85 -3.79 -2.36
CA ALA A 76 2.61 -4.76 -3.44
C ALA A 76 2.99 -6.20 -3.06
N PRO A 77 4.12 -6.47 -2.35
CA PRO A 77 4.40 -7.77 -1.75
C PRO A 77 3.31 -8.29 -0.81
N LEU A 78 2.80 -7.46 0.10
CA LEU A 78 1.69 -7.86 0.99
C LEU A 78 0.40 -8.11 0.21
N GLY A 79 0.14 -7.33 -0.83
CA GLY A 79 -0.97 -7.55 -1.75
C GLY A 79 -0.90 -8.93 -2.39
N GLU A 80 0.28 -9.36 -2.87
CA GLU A 80 0.46 -10.68 -3.48
C GLU A 80 0.23 -11.81 -2.47
N ILE A 81 0.71 -11.64 -1.23
CA ILE A 81 0.45 -12.58 -0.12
C ILE A 81 -1.06 -12.70 0.12
N SER A 82 -1.79 -11.59 0.17
CA SER A 82 -3.25 -11.57 0.34
C SER A 82 -3.98 -12.22 -0.85
N TYR A 83 -3.57 -11.94 -2.08
CA TYR A 83 -4.14 -12.57 -3.27
C TYR A 83 -3.89 -14.08 -3.34
N ALA A 84 -2.80 -14.56 -2.72
CA ALA A 84 -2.52 -15.98 -2.59
C ALA A 84 -3.33 -16.66 -1.45
N GLY A 85 -4.22 -15.92 -0.79
CA GLY A 85 -5.11 -16.43 0.25
C GLY A 85 -4.50 -16.48 1.66
N TYR A 86 -3.35 -15.85 1.88
CA TYR A 86 -2.75 -15.74 3.22
C TYR A 86 -3.18 -14.42 3.89
N ASP A 87 -3.17 -14.41 5.21
CA ASP A 87 -3.31 -13.19 6.00
C ASP A 87 -1.98 -12.42 6.02
N PRO A 88 -1.87 -11.24 5.38
CA PRO A 88 -0.63 -10.48 5.33
C PRO A 88 -0.14 -10.04 6.71
N SER A 89 -1.05 -9.83 7.66
CA SER A 89 -0.71 -9.36 9.02
C SER A 89 -0.03 -10.43 9.87
N ALA A 90 -0.26 -11.71 9.56
CA ALA A 90 0.27 -12.88 10.27
C ALA A 90 1.21 -13.74 9.42
N PHE A 91 1.55 -13.28 8.20
CA PHE A 91 2.34 -14.08 7.26
C PHE A 91 3.81 -14.17 7.66
N PHE A 92 4.42 -13.04 7.99
CA PHE A 92 5.80 -12.98 8.47
C PHE A 92 5.86 -13.04 9.99
N SER A 93 6.94 -13.63 10.54
CA SER A 93 7.17 -13.64 11.99
C SER A 93 7.51 -12.25 12.54
N SER A 94 8.16 -11.44 11.74
CA SER A 94 8.43 -10.03 12.03
C SER A 94 8.62 -9.23 10.74
N ILE A 95 8.32 -7.93 10.79
CA ILE A 95 8.55 -6.98 9.71
C ILE A 95 9.39 -5.83 10.27
N HIS A 96 10.53 -5.57 9.62
CA HIS A 96 11.43 -4.48 9.98
C HIS A 96 11.51 -3.45 8.87
N PHE A 97 11.47 -2.16 9.23
CA PHE A 97 11.65 -1.04 8.32
C PHE A 97 12.97 -0.36 8.61
N GLN A 98 13.82 -0.23 7.59
CA GLN A 98 15.16 0.32 7.82
C GLN A 98 15.32 1.78 7.43
N TYR A 99 14.40 2.36 6.63
CA TYR A 99 14.44 3.75 6.16
C TYR A 99 15.77 4.18 5.52
N LYS A 100 16.47 3.26 4.87
CA LYS A 100 17.78 3.44 4.24
C LYS A 100 17.71 3.17 2.75
N ARG A 101 18.89 3.13 2.11
CA ARG A 101 19.01 2.82 0.68
C ARG A 101 18.50 1.40 0.39
N PRO A 102 17.88 1.17 -0.77
CA PRO A 102 17.39 -0.16 -1.16
C PRO A 102 18.47 -1.27 -1.12
N LEU A 103 19.73 -0.96 -1.48
CA LEU A 103 20.85 -1.91 -1.40
C LEU A 103 21.14 -2.42 0.03
N ASP A 104 20.78 -1.66 1.07
CA ASP A 104 21.01 -2.09 2.44
C ASP A 104 20.07 -3.25 2.84
N LEU A 105 18.97 -3.49 2.09
CA LEU A 105 18.15 -4.70 2.23
C LEU A 105 18.96 -5.96 1.83
N PHE A 106 19.76 -5.89 0.80
CA PHE A 106 20.64 -7.00 0.40
C PHE A 106 21.72 -7.31 1.44
N LYS A 107 22.23 -6.29 2.12
CA LYS A 107 23.15 -6.52 3.26
C LYS A 107 22.48 -7.30 4.37
N ALA A 108 21.23 -6.92 4.75
CA ALA A 108 20.47 -7.61 5.77
C ALA A 108 20.18 -9.08 5.43
N LEU A 109 19.96 -9.39 4.15
CA LEU A 109 19.84 -10.77 3.68
C LEU A 109 21.19 -11.52 3.74
N LYS A 110 22.30 -10.85 3.31
CA LYS A 110 23.65 -11.42 3.31
C LYS A 110 24.15 -11.75 4.73
N ASP A 111 23.90 -10.87 5.69
CA ASP A 111 24.34 -11.04 7.09
C ASP A 111 23.36 -11.85 7.96
N GLY A 112 22.22 -12.27 7.38
CA GLY A 112 21.23 -13.11 8.05
C GLY A 112 20.39 -12.37 9.09
N SER A 113 20.38 -11.03 9.13
CA SER A 113 19.50 -10.25 10.00
C SER A 113 18.05 -10.26 9.52
N ALA A 114 17.80 -10.55 8.25
CA ALA A 114 16.50 -10.81 7.65
C ALA A 114 16.55 -12.04 6.73
N ASP A 115 15.39 -12.65 6.48
CA ASP A 115 15.27 -13.85 5.65
C ASP A 115 14.72 -13.51 4.26
N VAL A 116 13.85 -12.50 4.17
CA VAL A 116 13.15 -12.08 2.95
C VAL A 116 13.15 -10.55 2.86
N ALA A 117 13.38 -10.04 1.66
CA ALA A 117 13.19 -8.63 1.32
C ALA A 117 12.39 -8.53 0.01
N ALA A 118 11.86 -7.34 -0.29
CA ALA A 118 11.27 -7.07 -1.60
C ALA A 118 11.70 -5.69 -2.12
N LEU A 119 11.92 -5.61 -3.43
CA LEU A 119 12.29 -4.40 -4.15
C LEU A 119 11.53 -4.33 -5.48
N PRO A 120 11.48 -3.15 -6.12
CA PRO A 120 10.94 -3.05 -7.46
C PRO A 120 11.60 -4.07 -8.40
N SER A 121 10.84 -4.69 -9.29
CA SER A 121 11.42 -5.54 -10.36
C SER A 121 12.44 -4.74 -11.18
N CYS A 122 13.40 -5.42 -11.79
CA CYS A 122 14.56 -4.84 -12.50
C CYS A 122 15.60 -4.12 -11.61
N PHE A 123 15.33 -3.93 -10.31
CA PHE A 123 16.31 -3.29 -9.43
C PHE A 123 17.58 -4.14 -9.27
N TRP A 124 17.43 -5.44 -9.08
CA TRP A 124 18.56 -6.36 -8.91
C TRP A 124 19.46 -6.42 -10.16
N GLU A 125 18.83 -6.59 -11.31
CA GLU A 125 19.54 -6.65 -12.61
C GLU A 125 20.31 -5.36 -12.88
N SER A 126 19.71 -4.21 -12.56
CA SER A 126 20.41 -2.91 -12.72
C SER A 126 21.58 -2.74 -11.75
N ARG A 127 21.61 -3.47 -10.61
CA ARG A 127 22.65 -3.38 -9.59
C ARG A 127 23.74 -4.44 -9.72
N LEU A 128 23.52 -5.50 -10.52
CA LEU A 128 24.54 -6.51 -10.78
C LEU A 128 25.83 -5.91 -11.35
N MET A 129 25.73 -4.89 -12.19
CA MET A 129 26.90 -4.21 -12.76
C MET A 129 27.57 -3.26 -11.75
N ASP A 130 26.80 -2.50 -10.99
CA ASP A 130 27.31 -1.45 -10.10
C ASP A 130 27.80 -2.00 -8.74
N ASN A 131 27.20 -3.09 -8.26
CA ASN A 131 27.46 -3.66 -6.94
C ASN A 131 27.40 -5.20 -6.98
N PRO A 132 28.30 -5.85 -7.76
CA PRO A 132 28.22 -7.29 -8.03
C PRO A 132 28.33 -8.14 -6.77
N GLU A 133 29.09 -7.72 -5.78
CA GLU A 133 29.25 -8.46 -4.51
C GLU A 133 27.91 -8.60 -3.76
N LEU A 134 27.17 -7.51 -3.59
CA LEU A 134 25.88 -7.52 -2.90
C LEU A 134 24.81 -8.19 -3.75
N ALA A 135 24.78 -7.92 -5.05
CA ALA A 135 23.81 -8.51 -5.93
C ALA A 135 23.98 -10.04 -6.05
N ASN A 136 25.20 -10.55 -6.04
CA ASN A 136 25.47 -11.98 -6.06
C ASN A 136 25.29 -12.67 -4.69
N ALA A 137 25.18 -11.92 -3.60
CA ALA A 137 24.89 -12.46 -2.29
C ALA A 137 23.43 -12.84 -2.07
N VAL A 138 22.55 -12.41 -2.99
CA VAL A 138 21.09 -12.66 -2.94
C VAL A 138 20.63 -13.34 -4.22
N LYS A 139 19.43 -13.89 -4.18
CA LYS A 139 18.72 -14.42 -5.36
C LYS A 139 17.25 -14.04 -5.33
N PRO A 140 16.63 -13.87 -6.51
CA PRO A 140 15.19 -13.76 -6.62
C PRO A 140 14.49 -15.04 -6.13
N ALA A 141 13.28 -14.88 -5.57
CA ALA A 141 12.47 -15.98 -5.08
C ALA A 141 10.97 -15.77 -5.38
N ALA A 142 10.18 -16.83 -5.37
CA ALA A 142 8.75 -16.83 -5.70
C ALA A 142 8.45 -16.18 -7.07
N ILE A 143 9.25 -16.52 -8.08
CA ILE A 143 9.21 -15.90 -9.40
C ILE A 143 7.95 -16.32 -10.17
N VAL A 144 7.22 -15.32 -10.69
CA VAL A 144 6.07 -15.49 -11.59
C VAL A 144 6.38 -15.07 -13.03
N SER A 145 7.46 -14.32 -13.25
CA SER A 145 7.97 -13.94 -14.58
C SER A 145 9.47 -13.65 -14.51
N GLU A 146 10.20 -14.03 -15.54
CA GLU A 146 11.64 -13.76 -15.67
C GLU A 146 11.92 -12.67 -16.71
N GLN A 147 10.94 -12.32 -17.52
CA GLN A 147 11.07 -11.33 -18.57
C GLN A 147 10.20 -10.09 -18.31
N PRO A 148 10.70 -8.90 -18.61
CA PRO A 148 12.07 -8.56 -18.97
C PRO A 148 13.04 -8.61 -17.79
N CYS A 149 12.53 -8.72 -16.55
CA CYS A 149 13.26 -8.86 -15.30
C CYS A 149 12.53 -9.84 -14.39
N TYR A 150 13.24 -10.37 -13.39
CA TYR A 150 12.61 -11.21 -12.38
C TYR A 150 11.51 -10.45 -11.65
N ARG A 151 10.34 -11.10 -11.52
CA ARG A 151 9.17 -10.53 -10.86
C ARG A 151 8.42 -11.61 -10.08
N SER A 152 8.01 -11.24 -8.87
CA SER A 152 7.32 -12.14 -7.94
C SER A 152 5.86 -11.73 -7.68
N THR A 153 5.43 -10.54 -8.11
CA THR A 153 4.09 -10.01 -7.86
C THR A 153 3.39 -9.64 -9.17
N ARG A 154 2.14 -9.25 -9.08
CA ARG A 154 1.42 -8.53 -10.14
C ARG A 154 2.10 -7.21 -10.45
N THR A 155 1.75 -6.64 -11.60
CA THR A 155 2.26 -5.36 -12.05
C THR A 155 1.30 -4.22 -11.74
N TYR A 156 1.86 -3.04 -11.54
CA TYR A 156 1.16 -1.79 -11.22
C TYR A 156 1.77 -0.65 -12.03
N PRO A 157 1.03 0.45 -12.26
CA PRO A 157 1.56 1.62 -12.95
C PRO A 157 2.87 2.12 -12.35
N ASN A 158 3.80 2.49 -13.21
CA ASN A 158 5.18 2.84 -12.87
C ASN A 158 5.29 4.21 -12.14
N TRP A 159 6.42 4.88 -12.29
CA TRP A 159 6.70 6.17 -11.66
C TRP A 159 5.82 7.27 -12.24
N VAL A 160 5.34 8.17 -11.38
CA VAL A 160 4.53 9.31 -11.75
C VAL A 160 5.16 10.61 -11.25
N LEU A 161 5.06 11.66 -12.05
CA LEU A 161 5.22 13.03 -11.55
C LEU A 161 3.91 13.46 -10.91
N SER A 162 3.99 13.96 -9.71
CA SER A 162 2.84 14.43 -8.94
C SER A 162 3.02 15.88 -8.49
N SER A 163 1.91 16.59 -8.34
CA SER A 163 1.85 17.90 -7.68
C SER A 163 1.28 17.79 -6.28
N THR A 164 1.71 18.69 -5.40
CA THR A 164 1.09 18.88 -4.09
C THR A 164 -0.03 19.93 -4.17
N ARG A 165 -0.77 20.09 -3.08
CA ARG A 165 -1.87 21.08 -2.99
C ARG A 165 -1.42 22.52 -3.24
N GLY A 166 -0.16 22.87 -2.95
CA GLY A 166 0.41 24.20 -3.09
C GLY A 166 0.91 24.54 -4.49
N ALA A 167 0.94 23.59 -5.41
CA ALA A 167 1.49 23.80 -6.75
C ALA A 167 0.67 24.81 -7.56
N ASP A 168 1.37 25.74 -8.23
CA ASP A 168 0.73 26.73 -9.12
C ASP A 168 0.07 26.05 -10.32
N PRO A 169 -1.25 26.21 -10.54
CA PRO A 169 -1.95 25.58 -11.65
C PRO A 169 -1.44 26.02 -13.04
N ALA A 170 -1.03 27.28 -13.20
CA ALA A 170 -0.55 27.80 -14.50
C ALA A 170 0.82 27.18 -14.82
N PHE A 171 1.69 27.06 -13.84
CA PHE A 171 2.98 26.38 -13.99
C PHE A 171 2.77 24.88 -14.22
N THR A 172 1.88 24.22 -13.46
CA THR A 172 1.54 22.81 -13.63
C THR A 172 1.11 22.49 -15.06
N LYS A 173 0.21 23.31 -15.64
CA LYS A 173 -0.23 23.16 -17.03
C LYS A 173 0.94 23.23 -18.02
N ARG A 174 1.84 24.21 -17.86
CA ARG A 174 3.02 24.34 -18.73
C ARG A 174 3.99 23.17 -18.58
N LEU A 175 4.23 22.74 -17.35
CA LEU A 175 5.11 21.61 -17.05
C LEU A 175 4.58 20.31 -17.69
N VAL A 176 3.31 19.99 -17.50
CA VAL A 176 2.67 18.82 -18.11
C VAL A 176 2.72 18.87 -19.62
N ALA A 177 2.38 20.01 -20.23
CA ALA A 177 2.45 20.19 -21.67
C ALA A 177 3.88 20.01 -22.22
N ALA A 178 4.88 20.54 -21.53
CA ALA A 178 6.29 20.38 -21.91
C ALA A 178 6.74 18.92 -21.84
N LEU A 179 6.38 18.22 -20.78
CA LEU A 179 6.73 16.80 -20.62
C LEU A 179 6.07 15.90 -21.66
N LEU A 180 4.79 16.13 -21.97
CA LEU A 180 4.05 15.38 -22.99
C LEU A 180 4.55 15.67 -24.42
N ALA A 181 5.06 16.87 -24.67
CA ALA A 181 5.65 17.27 -25.96
C ALA A 181 7.14 16.90 -26.06
N MET A 182 7.77 16.44 -24.98
CA MET A 182 9.18 16.08 -24.96
C MET A 182 9.44 14.89 -25.89
N PRO A 183 10.44 14.97 -26.78
CA PRO A 183 10.88 13.80 -27.55
C PRO A 183 11.34 12.68 -26.61
N HIS A 184 11.39 11.46 -27.13
CA HIS A 184 11.97 10.36 -26.42
C HIS A 184 13.38 10.68 -25.91
N LEU A 185 13.66 10.30 -24.67
CA LEU A 185 15.00 10.40 -24.10
C LEU A 185 15.97 9.47 -24.85
N PRO A 186 17.32 9.65 -24.69
CA PRO A 186 18.30 8.82 -25.40
C PRO A 186 18.16 7.31 -25.19
N ASP A 187 17.61 6.91 -24.05
CA ASP A 187 17.25 5.52 -23.69
C ASP A 187 15.88 5.08 -24.22
N GLY A 188 15.22 5.96 -24.99
CA GLY A 188 13.87 5.75 -25.53
C GLY A 188 12.74 6.03 -24.55
N ALA A 189 13.04 6.39 -23.31
CA ALA A 189 12.02 6.71 -22.33
C ALA A 189 11.22 7.99 -22.68
N SER A 190 10.01 8.11 -22.17
CA SER A 190 9.11 9.22 -22.45
C SER A 190 8.14 9.49 -21.31
N TRP A 191 7.45 10.60 -21.36
CA TRP A 191 6.33 10.92 -20.49
C TRP A 191 5.02 10.74 -21.23
N SER A 192 4.01 10.24 -20.55
CA SER A 192 2.69 10.01 -21.10
C SER A 192 1.60 10.43 -20.13
N VAL A 193 0.36 10.44 -20.62
CA VAL A 193 -0.80 10.62 -19.75
C VAL A 193 -0.86 9.52 -18.72
N GLN A 194 -1.41 9.84 -17.55
CA GLN A 194 -1.61 8.89 -16.49
C GLN A 194 -2.47 7.70 -16.96
N THR A 195 -2.09 6.51 -16.53
CA THR A 195 -2.84 5.28 -16.79
C THR A 195 -3.85 4.98 -15.68
N ASP A 196 -4.65 3.95 -15.87
CA ASP A 196 -5.61 3.48 -14.88
C ASP A 196 -4.91 3.02 -13.57
N LEU A 197 -5.31 3.60 -12.45
CA LEU A 197 -4.84 3.24 -11.11
C LEU A 197 -5.74 2.22 -10.38
N SER A 198 -6.74 1.67 -11.04
CA SER A 198 -7.70 0.74 -10.42
C SER A 198 -7.03 -0.46 -9.74
N ARG A 199 -5.90 -0.96 -10.30
CA ARG A 199 -5.12 -2.05 -9.67
C ARG A 199 -4.44 -1.60 -8.38
N VAL A 200 -3.99 -0.35 -8.29
CA VAL A 200 -3.44 0.23 -7.07
C VAL A 200 -4.54 0.36 -6.02
N ASP A 201 -5.69 0.89 -6.40
CA ASP A 201 -6.84 1.00 -5.51
C ASP A 201 -7.34 -0.37 -5.04
N ALA A 202 -7.28 -1.39 -5.91
CA ALA A 202 -7.66 -2.75 -5.57
C ALA A 202 -6.76 -3.37 -4.49
N VAL A 203 -5.43 -3.22 -4.61
CA VAL A 203 -4.51 -3.75 -3.59
C VAL A 203 -4.65 -3.01 -2.27
N PHE A 204 -4.91 -1.71 -2.28
CA PHE A 204 -5.16 -0.95 -1.06
C PHE A 204 -6.45 -1.39 -0.36
N LYS A 205 -7.53 -1.63 -1.12
CA LYS A 205 -8.77 -2.20 -0.59
C LYS A 205 -8.55 -3.60 -0.01
N GLN A 206 -7.81 -4.44 -0.73
CA GLN A 206 -7.48 -5.80 -0.30
C GLN A 206 -6.70 -5.83 1.02
N LEU A 207 -5.81 -4.86 1.23
CA LEU A 207 -5.03 -4.72 2.45
C LEU A 207 -5.72 -3.87 3.55
N ASN A 208 -6.97 -3.44 3.33
CA ASN A 208 -7.72 -2.58 4.25
C ASN A 208 -6.96 -1.30 4.64
N ILE A 209 -6.22 -0.70 3.71
CA ILE A 209 -5.57 0.58 3.94
C ILE A 209 -6.66 1.64 4.09
N ALA A 210 -6.70 2.31 5.22
CA ALA A 210 -7.84 3.10 5.72
C ALA A 210 -8.47 4.06 4.71
N GLN A 211 -7.65 4.69 3.87
CA GLN A 211 -8.11 5.62 2.81
C GLN A 211 -8.92 4.93 1.70
N PHE A 212 -8.74 3.62 1.52
CA PHE A 212 -9.31 2.83 0.42
C PHE A 212 -10.26 1.73 0.89
N SER A 213 -10.34 1.50 2.18
CA SER A 213 -11.13 0.41 2.76
C SER A 213 -12.65 0.57 2.61
N GLY A 214 -13.12 1.64 2.00
CA GLY A 214 -14.56 1.88 1.77
C GLY A 214 -15.43 1.95 3.05
N ALA A 215 -14.87 1.52 4.15
CA ALA A 215 -15.43 1.62 5.48
C ALA A 215 -14.59 2.64 6.27
N LYS A 216 -14.98 3.91 6.26
CA LYS A 216 -14.62 4.76 7.40
C LYS A 216 -14.99 3.95 8.64
N PRO A 217 -14.07 3.76 9.61
CA PRO A 217 -14.45 3.12 10.85
C PRO A 217 -15.65 3.88 11.40
N TRP A 218 -16.77 3.17 11.56
CA TRP A 218 -18.01 3.76 12.03
C TRP A 218 -17.75 4.35 13.41
N THR A 219 -17.85 5.66 13.52
CA THR A 219 -17.80 6.32 14.81
C THR A 219 -19.17 6.23 15.48
N ILE A 220 -19.20 6.29 16.80
CA ILE A 220 -20.44 6.40 17.58
C ILE A 220 -21.29 7.56 17.04
N ARG A 221 -20.65 8.64 16.61
CA ARG A 221 -21.31 9.81 16.03
C ARG A 221 -22.04 9.46 14.71
N ASP A 222 -21.38 8.69 13.81
CA ASP A 222 -21.99 8.28 12.54
C ASP A 222 -23.17 7.34 12.77
N PHE A 223 -23.06 6.44 13.76
CA PHE A 223 -24.16 5.57 14.18
C PHE A 223 -25.34 6.39 14.72
N LEU A 224 -25.10 7.31 15.64
CA LEU A 224 -26.13 8.18 16.20
C LEU A 224 -26.77 9.07 15.13
N GLN A 225 -25.99 9.60 14.18
CA GLN A 225 -26.51 10.43 13.10
C GLN A 225 -27.37 9.63 12.11
N LYS A 226 -26.94 8.42 11.76
CA LYS A 226 -27.67 7.54 10.82
C LYS A 226 -28.94 6.95 11.43
N TYR A 227 -28.89 6.58 12.69
CA TYR A 227 -29.99 5.89 13.39
C TYR A 227 -30.63 6.76 14.48
N SER A 228 -30.50 8.09 14.40
CA SER A 228 -31.01 9.03 15.41
C SER A 228 -32.48 8.78 15.78
N PHE A 229 -33.34 8.57 14.80
CA PHE A 229 -34.74 8.26 15.02
C PHE A 229 -34.93 6.92 15.74
N SER A 230 -34.26 5.87 15.33
CA SER A 230 -34.36 4.54 15.96
C SER A 230 -33.82 4.55 17.39
N VAL A 231 -32.71 5.24 17.63
CA VAL A 231 -32.12 5.42 18.96
C VAL A 231 -33.09 6.19 19.87
N PHE A 232 -33.71 7.24 19.35
CA PHE A 232 -34.69 8.03 20.08
C PHE A 232 -35.90 7.20 20.48
N VAL A 233 -36.52 6.45 19.54
CA VAL A 233 -37.66 5.56 19.80
C VAL A 233 -37.30 4.48 20.82
N PHE A 234 -36.10 3.86 20.69
CA PHE A 234 -35.64 2.83 21.61
C PHE A 234 -35.44 3.40 23.03
N THR A 235 -34.91 4.63 23.14
CA THR A 235 -34.71 5.30 24.43
C THR A 235 -36.07 5.60 25.12
N ILE A 236 -37.07 6.08 24.36
CA ILE A 236 -38.43 6.29 24.90
C ILE A 236 -39.04 4.97 25.35
N PHE A 237 -38.92 3.91 24.58
CA PHE A 237 -39.39 2.59 24.93
C PHE A 237 -38.77 2.07 26.23
N LEU A 238 -37.44 2.19 26.39
CA LEU A 238 -36.75 1.81 27.62
C LEU A 238 -37.20 2.62 28.84
N LEU A 239 -37.38 3.94 28.69
CA LEU A 239 -37.90 4.81 29.77
C LEU A 239 -39.33 4.42 30.15
N GLY A 240 -40.17 4.12 29.18
CA GLY A 240 -41.54 3.62 29.42
C GLY A 240 -41.56 2.30 30.17
N LEU A 241 -40.65 1.37 29.81
CA LEU A 241 -40.54 0.07 30.48
C LEU A 241 -40.04 0.22 31.93
N LEU A 242 -39.10 1.10 32.17
CA LEU A 242 -38.58 1.43 33.52
C LEU A 242 -39.65 2.06 34.40
N THR A 243 -40.42 3.01 33.86
CA THR A 243 -41.53 3.64 34.61
C THR A 243 -42.66 2.65 34.91
N PHE A 244 -42.97 1.79 33.96
CA PHE A 244 -44.00 0.74 34.15
C PHE A 244 -43.57 -0.30 35.20
N THR A 245 -42.33 -0.78 35.14
CA THR A 245 -41.80 -1.72 36.13
C THR A 245 -41.71 -1.08 37.51
N GLY A 246 -41.31 0.18 37.59
CA GLY A 246 -41.29 0.96 38.85
C GLY A 246 -42.70 1.10 39.44
N PHE A 247 -43.70 1.37 38.59
CA PHE A 247 -45.12 1.46 39.01
C PHE A 247 -45.65 0.11 39.53
N LEU A 248 -45.34 -0.99 38.83
CA LEU A 248 -45.73 -2.34 39.28
C LEU A 248 -45.10 -2.69 40.63
N TYR A 249 -43.79 -2.39 40.78
CA TYR A 249 -43.07 -2.64 42.03
C TYR A 249 -43.70 -1.82 43.17
N PHE A 250 -44.03 -0.56 42.94
CA PHE A 250 -44.69 0.30 43.94
C PHE A 250 -46.08 -0.25 44.33
N GLN A 251 -46.88 -0.67 43.35
CA GLN A 251 -48.20 -1.29 43.62
C GLN A 251 -48.11 -2.59 44.46
N LEU A 252 -47.13 -3.45 44.15
CA LEU A 252 -46.87 -4.67 44.90
C LEU A 252 -46.48 -4.37 46.36
N ARG A 253 -45.64 -3.34 46.56
CA ARG A 253 -45.17 -2.92 47.88
C ARG A 253 -46.34 -2.36 48.76
N ILE A 254 -47.25 -1.61 48.16
CA ILE A 254 -48.42 -1.10 48.87
C ILE A 254 -49.34 -2.27 49.28
N ARG A 255 -49.58 -3.23 48.38
CA ARG A 255 -50.43 -4.40 48.70
C ARG A 255 -49.81 -5.29 49.76
N SER A 256 -48.51 -5.47 49.76
CA SER A 256 -47.82 -6.27 50.79
C SER A 256 -47.73 -5.58 52.16
N ALA A 257 -47.94 -4.28 52.24
CA ALA A 257 -47.99 -3.52 53.50
C ALA A 257 -49.39 -3.44 54.10
N GLN A 258 -50.43 -3.93 53.36
CA GLN A 258 -51.83 -3.98 53.82
C GLN A 258 -52.27 -5.38 54.27
N LEU A 259 -51.41 -6.37 54.14
CA LEU A 259 -51.51 -7.72 54.69
C LEU A 259 -50.69 -7.83 55.97
#